data_1b92e8e0515ec7607d829f91e7c8d631
#
_entry.id   1b92e8e0515ec7607d829f91e7c8d631
#
_cell.length_a   1.000
_cell.length_b   1.000
_cell.length_c   1.000
_cell.angle_alpha   90.00
_cell.angle_beta   90.00
_cell.angle_gamma   90.00
#
_symmetry.space_group_name_H-M   'P 1'
#
loop_
_entity.id
_entity.type
_entity.pdbx_description
1 polymer ?
#
loop_
_entity_poly.entity_id
_entity_poly.type
_entity_poly.pdbx_seq_one_letter_code
_entity_poly.pdbx_strand_id
1 'polypeptide(L)' 'MAVATGELIRAMNYVDDMTATLRRICIYIPSMNAEERKRLAEALRAAGTSVNAAIADLEKADK' A
#
# COMPACT_ATOMS: atom_id res chain seq x y z
N MET A 1 -24.19 2.67 -13.03
CA MET A 1 -24.32 3.07 -12.27
C MET A 1 -23.46 3.02 -11.29
N ALA A 2 -22.75 3.60 -11.04
CA ALA A 2 -21.87 3.44 -10.22
C ALA A 2 -22.19 3.81 -8.92
N VAL A 3 -22.31 3.01 -8.15
CA VAL A 3 -22.71 3.27 -6.83
C VAL A 3 -21.63 2.81 -5.91
N ALA A 4 -21.29 3.63 -4.96
CA ALA A 4 -20.31 3.22 -3.96
C ALA A 4 -20.95 2.15 -3.11
N THR A 5 -20.36 0.99 -3.13
CA THR A 5 -20.87 -0.10 -2.33
C THR A 5 -20.17 -0.11 -0.98
N GLY A 6 -20.71 -0.86 -0.04
CA GLY A 6 -20.04 -1.03 1.24
C GLY A 6 -18.64 -1.57 1.05
N GLU A 7 -18.46 -2.41 0.05
CA GLU A 7 -17.14 -2.98 -0.20
C GLU A 7 -16.15 -1.93 -0.67
N LEU A 8 -16.60 -1.03 -1.54
CA LEU A 8 -15.73 0.03 -2.00
C LEU A 8 -15.35 0.96 -0.86
N ILE A 9 -16.33 1.33 -0.05
CA ILE A 9 -16.06 2.22 1.08
C ILE A 9 -15.07 1.57 2.04
N ARG A 10 -15.25 0.30 2.31
CA ARG A 10 -14.35 -0.41 3.21
C ARG A 10 -12.94 -0.47 2.64
N ALA A 11 -12.83 -0.75 1.34
CA ALA A 11 -11.52 -0.82 0.70
C ALA A 11 -10.83 0.55 0.72
N MET A 12 -11.59 1.62 0.50
CA MET A 12 -11.01 2.96 0.53
C MET A 12 -10.48 3.29 1.92
N ASN A 13 -11.19 2.83 2.96
CA ASN A 13 -10.70 3.03 4.31
C ASN A 13 -9.40 2.28 4.55
N TYR A 14 -9.28 1.07 4.00
CA TYR A 14 -8.03 0.33 4.12
C TYR A 14 -6.89 1.05 3.40
N VAL A 15 -7.18 1.65 2.27
CA VAL A 15 -6.14 2.40 1.55
C VAL A 15 -5.66 3.59 2.40
N ASP A 16 -6.58 4.28 3.04
CA ASP A 16 -6.21 5.36 3.93
C ASP A 16 -5.33 4.86 5.07
N ASP A 17 -5.66 3.69 5.61
CA ASP A 17 -4.86 3.09 6.67
C ASP A 17 -3.47 2.73 6.18
N MET A 18 -3.36 2.26 4.94
CA MET A 18 -2.06 1.95 4.36
C MET A 18 -1.20 3.20 4.29
N THR A 19 -1.78 4.30 3.87
CA THR A 19 -1.04 5.55 3.77
C THR A 19 -0.56 6.01 5.14
N ALA A 20 -1.43 5.91 6.14
CA ALA A 20 -1.06 6.30 7.49
C ALA A 20 0.04 5.41 8.04
N THR A 21 -0.06 4.10 7.75
CA THR A 21 0.96 3.15 8.19
C THR A 21 2.30 3.46 7.54
N LEU A 22 2.28 3.80 6.27
CA LEU A 22 3.51 4.13 5.56
C LEU A 22 4.19 5.34 6.18
N ARG A 23 3.42 6.34 6.58
CA ARG A 23 3.98 7.50 7.25
C ARG A 23 4.67 7.11 8.56
N ARG A 24 4.08 6.18 9.31
CA ARG A 24 4.70 5.71 10.54
C ARG A 24 6.01 5.01 10.25
N ILE A 25 6.04 4.22 9.20
CA ILE A 25 7.27 3.55 8.81
C ILE A 25 8.35 4.58 8.52
N CYS A 26 8.00 5.64 7.80
CA CYS A 26 8.97 6.65 7.45
C CYS A 26 9.55 7.38 8.66
N ILE A 27 8.77 7.49 9.74
CA ILE A 27 9.25 8.14 10.95
C ILE A 27 10.43 7.38 11.55
N TYR A 28 10.47 6.06 11.37
CA TYR A 28 11.54 5.26 11.95
C TYR A 28 12.84 5.27 11.13
N ILE A 29 12.76 5.72 9.88
CA ILE A 29 13.91 5.61 8.99
C ILE A 29 15.18 6.29 9.54
N PRO A 30 15.10 7.52 10.08
CA PRO A 30 16.32 8.17 10.55
C PRO A 30 17.02 7.43 11.68
N SER A 31 16.30 6.56 12.41
CA SER A 31 16.88 5.82 13.51
C SER A 31 17.51 4.52 13.09
N MET A 32 17.35 4.13 11.83
CA MET A 32 17.82 2.82 11.39
C MET A 32 19.23 2.88 10.85
N ASN A 33 19.97 1.80 11.05
CA ASN A 33 21.29 1.67 10.45
C ASN A 33 21.17 1.23 9.00
N ALA A 34 22.29 1.13 8.32
CA ALA A 34 22.28 0.85 6.87
C ALA A 34 21.66 -0.49 6.54
N GLU A 35 21.95 -1.50 7.36
CA GLU A 35 21.41 -2.84 7.11
C GLU A 35 19.90 -2.87 7.30
N GLU A 36 19.42 -2.22 8.33
CA GLU A 36 17.99 -2.16 8.60
C GLU A 36 17.25 -1.41 7.49
N ARG A 37 17.84 -0.32 7.01
CA ARG A 37 17.22 0.45 5.94
C ARG A 37 17.13 -0.37 4.66
N LYS A 38 18.15 -1.17 4.38
CA LYS A 38 18.14 -2.02 3.21
C LYS A 38 17.04 -3.07 3.31
N ARG A 39 16.91 -3.69 4.48
CA ARG A 39 15.87 -4.70 4.67
C ARG A 39 14.48 -4.10 4.57
N LEU A 40 14.29 -2.91 5.12
CA LEU A 40 13.00 -2.25 5.02
C LEU A 40 12.69 -1.89 3.57
N ALA A 41 13.69 -1.42 2.83
CA ALA A 41 13.47 -1.08 1.43
C ALA A 41 13.02 -2.29 0.63
N GLU A 42 13.62 -3.45 0.90
CA GLU A 42 13.22 -4.67 0.21
C GLU A 42 11.80 -5.07 0.55
N ALA A 43 11.42 -4.93 1.82
CA ALA A 43 10.06 -5.25 2.23
C ALA A 43 9.05 -4.32 1.59
N LEU A 44 9.37 -3.03 1.53
CA LEU A 44 8.48 -2.07 0.89
C LEU A 44 8.36 -2.32 -0.61
N ARG A 45 9.46 -2.72 -1.24
CA ARG A 45 9.42 -3.03 -2.67
C ARG A 45 8.49 -4.21 -2.94
N ALA A 46 8.54 -5.22 -2.08
CA ALA A 46 7.65 -6.36 -2.21
C ALA A 46 6.19 -5.94 -2.02
N ALA A 47 5.94 -5.07 -1.04
CA ALA A 47 4.59 -4.57 -0.83
C ALA A 47 4.12 -3.77 -2.03
N GLY A 48 5.02 -2.99 -2.62
CA GLY A 48 4.67 -2.22 -3.81
C GLY A 48 4.29 -3.10 -4.99
N THR A 49 4.95 -4.23 -5.13
CA THR A 49 4.60 -5.19 -6.17
C THR A 49 3.17 -5.70 -5.97
N SER A 50 2.80 -5.98 -4.72
CA SER A 50 1.45 -6.43 -4.44
C SER A 50 0.42 -5.35 -4.74
N VAL A 51 0.73 -4.11 -4.40
CA VAL A 51 -0.15 -3.00 -4.71
C VAL A 51 -0.34 -2.85 -6.20
N ASN A 52 0.75 -2.93 -6.95
CA ASN A 52 0.67 -2.79 -8.40
C ASN A 52 -0.11 -3.92 -9.04
N ALA A 53 0.01 -5.13 -8.51
CA ALA A 53 -0.77 -6.25 -9.01
C ALA A 53 -2.27 -6.04 -8.79
N ALA A 54 -2.62 -5.49 -7.63
CA ALA A 54 -4.02 -5.21 -7.34
C ALA A 54 -4.57 -4.13 -8.28
N ILE A 55 -3.78 -3.11 -8.54
CA ILE A 55 -4.20 -2.06 -9.46
C ILE A 55 -4.44 -2.64 -10.85
N ALA A 56 -3.54 -3.50 -11.30
CA ALA A 56 -3.68 -4.12 -12.61
C ALA A 56 -4.96 -4.94 -12.68
N ASP A 57 -5.27 -5.67 -11.64
CA ASP A 57 -6.50 -6.45 -11.61
C ASP A 57 -7.73 -5.56 -11.68
N LEU A 58 -7.70 -4.45 -10.95
CA LEU A 58 -8.84 -3.54 -10.95
C LEU A 58 -9.05 -2.91 -12.32
N GLU A 59 -7.96 -2.59 -12.99
CA GLU A 59 -8.06 -1.89 -14.26
C GLU A 59 -8.47 -2.80 -15.39
N LYS A 60 -8.07 -4.09 -15.33
CA LYS A 60 -8.45 -4.94 -16.43
C LYS A 60 -9.82 -5.52 -16.27
N ALA A 61 -10.43 -5.28 -15.14
CA ALA A 61 -11.72 -5.86 -14.97
C ALA A 61 -12.79 -5.31 -15.80
N ASP A 62 -12.63 -4.45 -16.60
CA ASP A 62 -13.67 -3.96 -17.35
C ASP A 62 -13.91 -4.59 -18.42
N LYS A 63 -14.14 -4.98 -18.65
CA LYS A 63 -14.52 -5.44 -19.69
C LYS A 63 -15.19 -5.48 -19.89
#